data_c87e1d87349bdceeb7f2e22e484b8660
#
_entry.id   c87e1d87349bdceeb7f2e22e484b8660
#
_cell.length_a   1.000
_cell.length_b   1.000
_cell.length_c   1.000
_cell.angle_alpha   90.00
_cell.angle_beta   90.00
_cell.angle_gamma   90.00
#
_symmetry.space_group_name_H-M   'P 1'
#
loop_
_entity.id
_entity.type
_entity.pdbx_description
1 polymer ?
#
loop_
_entity_poly.entity_id
_entity_poly.type
_entity_poly.pdbx_seq_one_letter_code
_entity_poly.pdbx_strand_id
1 'polypeptide(L)'
;MNCRTATLLFAGMALALSANAATESKPATKYTVDANKAVLELLPFSDKQDFDDAQRGFIAKPDTLTITGENDAPVWDLESYKKFIAIDKPAPDTVNPSLWRNAQLLMQYGLFKVADNIYQVRGYDLSNITFVQGDTGWIVFDPLISPETAKAALDLINKEVGERPVKAIIYSHSHIDHYGGATGLATTQDVESGKVQVLAPEHFTEHAVSENVIAGNAMGGRAVYMYGALLPRDPKGGLSGGLGMTTSTGQAGLLIPSTEVKKTGEVFTIDGVEMEFQMTPG
;
A
#
# COMPACT_ATOMS: atom_id res chain seq x y z
N MET A 1 61.96 41.43 -1.71
CA MET A 1 60.67 41.73 -1.01
C MET A 1 59.83 40.47 -1.07
N ASN A 2 59.79 39.71 0.02
CA ASN A 2 59.07 38.45 0.09
C ASN A 2 57.64 38.67 0.59
N CYS A 3 56.68 38.42 -0.25
CA CYS A 3 55.28 38.44 0.13
C CYS A 3 54.89 37.01 0.55
N ARG A 4 54.70 36.78 1.87
CA ARG A 4 54.22 35.54 2.41
C ARG A 4 52.70 35.56 2.39
N THR A 5 52.11 34.72 1.54
CA THR A 5 50.70 34.50 1.49
C THR A 5 50.32 33.55 2.66
N ALA A 6 49.59 34.04 3.59
CA ALA A 6 49.02 33.24 4.69
C ALA A 6 47.72 32.57 4.19
N THR A 7 47.75 31.25 4.03
CA THR A 7 46.59 30.46 3.72
C THR A 7 45.88 30.13 5.07
N LEU A 8 44.77 30.77 5.31
CA LEU A 8 43.85 30.42 6.41
C LEU A 8 43.06 29.18 6.01
N LEU A 9 43.41 28.04 6.57
CA LEU A 9 42.57 26.85 6.57
C LEU A 9 41.41 27.05 7.53
N PHE A 10 40.24 27.32 7.04
CA PHE A 10 38.98 27.14 7.79
C PHE A 10 38.66 25.64 7.85
N ALA A 11 39.03 25.00 8.94
CA ALA A 11 38.52 23.70 9.29
C ALA A 11 37.08 23.86 9.75
N GLY A 12 36.14 23.80 8.83
CA GLY A 12 34.71 23.68 9.13
C GLY A 12 34.44 22.30 9.71
N MET A 13 34.45 22.21 11.03
CA MET A 13 34.00 21.03 11.76
C MET A 13 32.48 21.00 11.65
N ALA A 14 31.99 20.34 10.59
CA ALA A 14 30.58 19.98 10.48
C ALA A 14 30.30 18.95 11.59
N LEU A 15 29.80 19.45 12.75
CA LEU A 15 29.12 18.61 13.71
C LEU A 15 27.82 18.13 13.00
N ALA A 16 27.89 17.01 12.33
CA ALA A 16 26.74 16.19 12.05
C ALA A 16 26.23 15.69 13.41
N LEU A 17 25.42 16.48 14.05
CA LEU A 17 24.51 16.03 15.10
C LEU A 17 23.56 15.06 14.42
N SER A 18 23.96 13.80 14.36
CA SER A 18 23.03 12.69 14.16
C SER A 18 22.08 12.75 15.35
N ALA A 19 20.99 13.48 15.21
CA ALA A 19 19.84 13.37 16.11
C ALA A 19 19.17 12.01 15.90
N ASN A 20 19.91 10.94 16.15
CA ASN A 20 19.35 9.67 16.56
C ASN A 20 18.99 9.79 18.05
N ALA A 21 18.14 10.74 18.37
CA ALA A 21 17.29 10.59 19.53
C ALA A 21 16.24 9.55 19.15
N ALA A 22 16.63 8.28 19.16
CA ALA A 22 15.69 7.21 19.42
C ALA A 22 15.10 7.56 20.79
N THR A 23 13.98 8.28 20.78
CA THR A 23 13.23 8.57 22.00
C THR A 23 12.89 7.22 22.58
N GLU A 24 13.49 6.89 23.70
CA GLU A 24 13.25 5.63 24.39
C GLU A 24 11.74 5.48 24.57
N SER A 25 11.15 4.46 23.98
CA SER A 25 9.71 4.27 23.97
C SER A 25 9.22 4.08 25.40
N LYS A 26 8.28 4.92 25.84
CA LYS A 26 7.79 4.93 27.22
C LYS A 26 6.68 3.88 27.41
N PRO A 27 6.55 3.29 28.61
CA PRO A 27 5.38 2.48 28.94
C PRO A 27 4.11 3.33 28.93
N ALA A 28 2.95 2.69 28.75
CA ALA A 28 1.67 3.36 28.87
C ALA A 28 1.47 3.93 30.27
N THR A 29 0.88 5.13 30.37
CA THR A 29 0.45 5.69 31.65
C THR A 29 -0.73 4.91 32.19
N LYS A 30 -0.96 4.97 33.52
CA LYS A 30 -2.16 4.34 34.11
C LYS A 30 -3.45 4.78 33.41
N TYR A 31 -3.57 6.05 33.07
CA TYR A 31 -4.76 6.58 32.38
C TYR A 31 -4.96 5.94 31.00
N THR A 32 -3.89 5.75 30.24
CA THR A 32 -3.93 5.05 28.93
C THR A 32 -4.32 3.59 29.10
N VAL A 33 -3.74 2.90 30.10
CA VAL A 33 -4.07 1.49 30.39
C VAL A 33 -5.54 1.35 30.76
N ASP A 34 -6.03 2.21 31.66
CA ASP A 34 -7.43 2.15 32.12
C ASP A 34 -8.40 2.45 30.96
N ALA A 35 -8.10 3.44 30.13
CA ALA A 35 -8.91 3.77 28.95
C ALA A 35 -8.95 2.59 27.95
N ASN A 36 -7.81 1.98 27.66
CA ASN A 36 -7.74 0.82 26.76
C ASN A 36 -8.50 -0.39 27.34
N LYS A 37 -8.40 -0.64 28.63
CA LYS A 37 -9.16 -1.72 29.29
C LYS A 37 -10.67 -1.49 29.24
N ALA A 38 -11.12 -0.26 29.40
CA ALA A 38 -12.54 0.08 29.32
C ALA A 38 -13.15 -0.25 27.93
N VAL A 39 -12.36 -0.13 26.84
CA VAL A 39 -12.82 -0.49 25.48
C VAL A 39 -13.15 -1.98 25.37
N LEU A 40 -12.43 -2.87 26.10
CA LEU A 40 -12.70 -4.31 26.08
C LEU A 40 -14.09 -4.66 26.63
N GLU A 41 -14.63 -3.84 27.52
CA GLU A 41 -15.96 -4.02 28.11
C GLU A 41 -17.08 -3.45 27.23
N LEU A 42 -16.75 -2.51 26.34
CA LEU A 42 -17.71 -1.79 25.51
C LEU A 42 -18.00 -2.47 24.17
N LEU A 43 -17.07 -3.25 23.64
CA LEU A 43 -17.14 -3.81 22.30
C LEU A 43 -17.13 -5.35 22.32
N PRO A 44 -17.80 -6.00 21.35
CA PRO A 44 -17.95 -7.45 21.32
C PRO A 44 -16.68 -8.15 20.77
N PHE A 45 -15.55 -8.06 21.47
CA PHE A 45 -14.28 -8.67 21.04
C PHE A 45 -14.32 -10.20 20.98
N SER A 46 -15.35 -10.84 21.56
CA SER A 46 -15.58 -12.28 21.43
C SER A 46 -16.14 -12.68 20.06
N ASP A 47 -16.75 -11.76 19.33
CA ASP A 47 -17.17 -12.00 17.95
C ASP A 47 -15.93 -12.15 17.06
N LYS A 48 -15.87 -13.21 16.26
CA LYS A 48 -14.76 -13.56 15.36
C LYS A 48 -15.17 -13.55 13.89
N GLN A 49 -16.37 -13.12 13.56
CA GLN A 49 -16.88 -13.14 12.19
C GLN A 49 -15.97 -12.42 11.21
N ASP A 50 -15.39 -11.29 11.59
CA ASP A 50 -14.47 -10.53 10.72
C ASP A 50 -13.15 -11.28 10.44
N PHE A 51 -12.67 -12.12 11.37
CA PHE A 51 -11.51 -12.98 11.11
C PHE A 51 -11.85 -14.11 10.13
N ASP A 52 -13.03 -14.70 10.26
CA ASP A 52 -13.51 -15.73 9.33
C ASP A 52 -13.73 -15.11 7.93
N ASP A 53 -14.31 -13.92 7.87
CA ASP A 53 -14.52 -13.17 6.63
C ASP A 53 -13.20 -12.76 5.98
N ALA A 54 -12.20 -12.36 6.76
CA ALA A 54 -10.89 -11.98 6.24
C ALA A 54 -10.13 -13.16 5.60
N GLN A 55 -10.46 -14.40 5.99
CA GLN A 55 -9.86 -15.61 5.42
C GLN A 55 -10.72 -16.24 4.32
N ARG A 56 -11.94 -15.75 4.08
CA ARG A 56 -12.83 -16.30 3.06
C ARG A 56 -12.18 -16.22 1.68
N GLY A 57 -12.20 -17.33 0.96
CA GLY A 57 -11.64 -17.45 -0.38
C GLY A 57 -10.11 -17.48 -0.45
N PHE A 58 -9.42 -17.64 0.68
CA PHE A 58 -7.96 -17.78 0.71
C PHE A 58 -7.48 -18.90 -0.22
N ILE A 59 -6.48 -18.60 -1.06
CA ILE A 59 -5.84 -19.56 -1.99
C ILE A 59 -4.42 -19.85 -1.54
N ALA A 60 -3.58 -18.81 -1.47
CA ALA A 60 -2.16 -18.98 -1.20
C ALA A 60 -1.52 -17.70 -0.66
N LYS A 61 -0.41 -17.87 0.03
CA LYS A 61 0.52 -16.79 0.42
C LYS A 61 1.94 -17.34 0.51
N PRO A 62 2.96 -16.49 0.33
CA PRO A 62 4.32 -16.89 0.65
C PRO A 62 4.51 -17.05 2.17
N ASP A 63 5.47 -17.89 2.57
CA ASP A 63 5.82 -18.06 3.99
C ASP A 63 6.33 -16.76 4.62
N THR A 64 7.09 -15.99 3.83
CA THR A 64 7.61 -14.67 4.19
C THR A 64 7.20 -13.66 3.15
N LEU A 65 6.85 -12.44 3.58
CA LEU A 65 6.49 -11.34 2.69
C LEU A 65 7.42 -10.15 2.93
N THR A 66 8.55 -10.17 2.25
CA THR A 66 9.44 -9.05 2.06
C THR A 66 9.66 -8.88 0.56
N ILE A 67 9.32 -7.71 0.03
CA ILE A 67 9.51 -7.36 -1.37
C ILE A 67 10.65 -6.36 -1.44
N THR A 68 11.66 -6.66 -2.26
CA THR A 68 12.83 -5.80 -2.44
C THR A 68 12.76 -5.06 -3.77
N GLY A 69 13.33 -3.88 -3.80
CA GLY A 69 13.54 -3.09 -5.00
C GLY A 69 14.99 -3.17 -5.48
N GLU A 70 15.44 -2.12 -6.14
CA GLU A 70 16.83 -2.00 -6.58
C GLU A 70 17.80 -2.10 -5.40
N ASN A 71 18.95 -2.76 -5.61
CA ASN A 71 19.99 -2.98 -4.60
C ASN A 71 19.52 -3.77 -3.36
N ASP A 72 18.55 -4.66 -3.52
CA ASP A 72 17.99 -5.49 -2.44
C ASP A 72 17.41 -4.69 -1.25
N ALA A 73 17.15 -3.41 -1.43
CA ALA A 73 16.50 -2.59 -0.42
C ALA A 73 15.05 -3.03 -0.23
N PRO A 74 14.58 -3.26 1.01
CA PRO A 74 13.19 -3.64 1.23
C PRO A 74 12.25 -2.48 0.88
N VAL A 75 11.35 -2.72 -0.06
CA VAL A 75 10.26 -1.82 -0.47
C VAL A 75 9.01 -2.07 0.36
N TRP A 76 8.75 -3.33 0.67
CA TRP A 76 7.68 -3.79 1.53
C TRP A 76 8.20 -4.87 2.49
N ASP A 77 7.91 -4.74 3.78
CA ASP A 77 8.37 -5.68 4.80
C ASP A 77 7.26 -5.94 5.83
N LEU A 78 6.49 -7.00 5.62
CA LEU A 78 5.47 -7.45 6.55
C LEU A 78 6.05 -8.27 7.71
N GLU A 79 7.25 -8.84 7.52
CA GLU A 79 7.90 -9.69 8.51
C GLU A 79 8.26 -8.91 9.79
N SER A 80 8.57 -7.62 9.67
CA SER A 80 8.83 -6.76 10.83
C SER A 80 7.62 -6.65 11.76
N TYR A 81 6.40 -6.69 11.23
CA TYR A 81 5.16 -6.65 12.00
C TYR A 81 4.80 -8.01 12.61
N LYS A 82 5.11 -9.12 11.93
CA LYS A 82 4.90 -10.48 12.46
C LYS A 82 5.68 -10.73 13.77
N LYS A 83 6.75 -9.99 14.03
CA LYS A 83 7.55 -10.11 15.26
C LYS A 83 6.74 -9.83 16.52
N PHE A 84 5.70 -8.99 16.42
CA PHE A 84 4.93 -8.57 17.59
C PHE A 84 3.41 -8.72 17.40
N ILE A 85 2.86 -8.63 16.18
CA ILE A 85 1.43 -8.85 15.92
C ILE A 85 1.18 -10.33 15.70
N ALA A 86 0.35 -10.92 16.57
CA ALA A 86 -0.14 -12.29 16.40
C ALA A 86 -1.64 -12.33 16.74
N ILE A 87 -2.40 -13.15 15.99
CA ILE A 87 -3.87 -13.21 16.07
C ILE A 87 -4.35 -13.54 17.48
N ASP A 88 -3.63 -14.43 18.18
CA ASP A 88 -4.05 -14.93 19.50
C ASP A 88 -3.54 -14.08 20.67
N LYS A 89 -2.77 -13.04 20.41
CA LYS A 89 -2.24 -12.19 21.47
C LYS A 89 -3.22 -11.08 21.84
N PRO A 90 -3.42 -10.82 23.14
CA PRO A 90 -4.18 -9.67 23.59
C PRO A 90 -3.45 -8.37 23.24
N ALA A 91 -4.22 -7.28 23.17
CA ALA A 91 -3.64 -5.94 22.92
C ALA A 91 -2.65 -5.59 24.03
N PRO A 92 -1.46 -5.08 23.71
CA PRO A 92 -0.56 -4.49 24.68
C PRO A 92 -1.19 -3.25 25.36
N ASP A 93 -0.77 -2.95 26.60
CA ASP A 93 -1.31 -1.80 27.36
C ASP A 93 -1.17 -0.46 26.64
N THR A 94 -0.21 -0.34 25.71
CA THR A 94 0.05 0.86 24.91
C THR A 94 -0.88 1.00 23.70
N VAL A 95 -1.67 0.00 23.35
CA VAL A 95 -2.45 -0.06 22.13
C VAL A 95 -3.95 -0.15 22.43
N ASN A 96 -4.74 0.67 21.75
CA ASN A 96 -6.20 0.51 21.82
C ASN A 96 -6.60 -0.87 21.27
N PRO A 97 -7.44 -1.64 21.99
CA PRO A 97 -7.82 -2.99 21.56
C PRO A 97 -8.47 -3.07 20.17
N SER A 98 -9.22 -2.04 19.76
CA SER A 98 -9.83 -2.00 18.43
C SER A 98 -8.77 -1.85 17.34
N LEU A 99 -7.76 -0.99 17.55
CA LEU A 99 -6.63 -0.84 16.64
C LEU A 99 -5.78 -2.11 16.59
N TRP A 100 -5.60 -2.80 17.73
CA TRP A 100 -4.90 -4.08 17.77
C TRP A 100 -5.63 -5.13 16.95
N ARG A 101 -6.96 -5.28 17.14
CA ARG A 101 -7.79 -6.18 16.34
C ARG A 101 -7.72 -5.86 14.84
N ASN A 102 -7.80 -4.58 14.48
CA ASN A 102 -7.64 -4.14 13.10
C ASN A 102 -6.27 -4.54 12.54
N ALA A 103 -5.18 -4.30 13.29
CA ALA A 103 -3.83 -4.70 12.87
C ALA A 103 -3.71 -6.23 12.69
N GLN A 104 -4.35 -7.04 13.55
CA GLN A 104 -4.40 -8.49 13.39
C GLN A 104 -5.13 -8.92 12.11
N LEU A 105 -6.23 -8.22 11.74
CA LEU A 105 -6.95 -8.45 10.48
C LEU A 105 -6.10 -8.05 9.27
N LEU A 106 -5.39 -6.93 9.32
CA LEU A 106 -4.48 -6.48 8.27
C LEU A 106 -3.29 -7.43 8.04
N MET A 107 -2.98 -8.30 9.02
CA MET A 107 -1.98 -9.36 8.85
C MET A 107 -2.50 -10.58 8.07
N GLN A 108 -3.77 -10.59 7.63
CA GLN A 108 -4.32 -11.60 6.74
C GLN A 108 -3.97 -11.24 5.29
N TYR A 109 -2.81 -11.69 4.83
CA TYR A 109 -2.29 -11.38 3.51
C TYR A 109 -2.27 -12.60 2.58
N GLY A 110 -2.18 -12.34 1.29
CA GLY A 110 -2.07 -13.37 0.25
C GLY A 110 -3.04 -13.17 -0.90
N LEU A 111 -3.29 -14.24 -1.64
CA LEU A 111 -4.21 -14.33 -2.76
C LEU A 111 -5.54 -14.91 -2.29
N PHE A 112 -6.64 -14.24 -2.65
CA PHE A 112 -8.00 -14.62 -2.30
C PHE A 112 -8.89 -14.67 -3.54
N LYS A 113 -9.76 -15.67 -3.64
CA LYS A 113 -10.86 -15.69 -4.61
C LYS A 113 -12.05 -14.94 -4.02
N VAL A 114 -12.47 -13.87 -4.70
CA VAL A 114 -13.59 -13.03 -4.27
C VAL A 114 -14.91 -13.49 -4.92
N ALA A 115 -14.84 -13.80 -6.20
CA ALA A 115 -15.94 -14.37 -7.00
C ALA A 115 -15.36 -15.32 -8.06
N ASP A 116 -16.19 -15.87 -8.94
CA ASP A 116 -15.74 -16.93 -9.86
C ASP A 116 -14.53 -16.55 -10.72
N ASN A 117 -14.48 -15.33 -11.21
CA ASN A 117 -13.39 -14.80 -12.04
C ASN A 117 -12.69 -13.59 -11.42
N ILE A 118 -12.92 -13.31 -10.14
CA ILE A 118 -12.38 -12.15 -9.44
C ILE A 118 -11.49 -12.61 -8.29
N TYR A 119 -10.26 -12.12 -8.30
CA TYR A 119 -9.23 -12.42 -7.31
C TYR A 119 -8.67 -11.13 -6.72
N GLN A 120 -8.19 -11.19 -5.48
CA GLN A 120 -7.59 -10.05 -4.81
C GLN A 120 -6.32 -10.47 -4.10
N VAL A 121 -5.25 -9.71 -4.28
CA VAL A 121 -4.04 -9.83 -3.45
C VAL A 121 -4.08 -8.75 -2.39
N ARG A 122 -4.00 -9.18 -1.14
CA ARG A 122 -4.11 -8.35 0.07
C ARG A 122 -2.82 -8.35 0.85
N GLY A 123 -2.53 -7.23 1.54
CA GLY A 123 -1.38 -7.09 2.43
C GLY A 123 -0.03 -6.94 1.71
N TYR A 124 -0.02 -6.64 0.42
CA TYR A 124 1.19 -6.38 -0.38
C TYR A 124 1.55 -4.90 -0.45
N ASP A 125 0.66 -4.04 0.01
CA ASP A 125 0.85 -2.59 0.15
C ASP A 125 -0.23 -2.02 1.10
N LEU A 126 -0.41 -0.70 1.10
CA LEU A 126 -1.47 0.00 1.82
C LEU A 126 -2.86 -0.42 1.32
N SER A 127 -3.07 -0.38 0.00
CA SER A 127 -4.29 -0.80 -0.69
C SER A 127 -4.24 -2.28 -1.09
N ASN A 128 -5.31 -2.77 -1.72
CA ASN A 128 -5.39 -4.10 -2.29
C ASN A 128 -5.46 -4.01 -3.81
N ILE A 129 -4.86 -4.97 -4.50
CA ILE A 129 -4.94 -5.09 -5.95
C ILE A 129 -5.93 -6.19 -6.33
N THR A 130 -6.81 -5.89 -7.29
CA THR A 130 -7.83 -6.84 -7.75
C THR A 130 -7.59 -7.24 -9.20
N PHE A 131 -7.69 -8.53 -9.47
CA PHE A 131 -7.55 -9.12 -10.79
C PHE A 131 -8.87 -9.72 -11.24
N VAL A 132 -9.37 -9.30 -12.40
CA VAL A 132 -10.51 -9.93 -13.07
C VAL A 132 -9.98 -10.74 -14.23
N GLN A 133 -10.35 -12.03 -14.26
CA GLN A 133 -9.97 -12.94 -15.32
C GLN A 133 -10.83 -12.70 -16.55
N GLY A 134 -10.20 -12.23 -17.63
CA GLY A 134 -10.79 -12.16 -18.95
C GLY A 134 -10.58 -13.45 -19.76
N ASP A 135 -10.96 -13.43 -21.02
CA ASP A 135 -10.81 -14.57 -21.93
C ASP A 135 -9.34 -14.96 -22.13
N THR A 136 -8.44 -13.97 -22.26
CA THR A 136 -7.04 -14.21 -22.62
C THR A 136 -6.03 -13.61 -21.63
N GLY A 137 -6.46 -12.78 -20.66
CA GLY A 137 -5.55 -12.08 -19.76
C GLY A 137 -6.19 -11.61 -18.47
N TRP A 138 -5.48 -10.74 -17.78
CA TRP A 138 -5.93 -10.08 -16.56
C TRP A 138 -6.38 -8.65 -16.84
N ILE A 139 -7.50 -8.26 -16.25
CA ILE A 139 -7.92 -6.88 -16.07
C ILE A 139 -7.61 -6.53 -14.61
N VAL A 140 -6.78 -5.53 -14.40
CA VAL A 140 -6.25 -5.20 -13.07
C VAL A 140 -6.86 -3.91 -12.57
N PHE A 141 -7.40 -3.92 -11.36
CA PHE A 141 -7.91 -2.75 -10.67
C PHE A 141 -6.94 -2.32 -9.57
N ASP A 142 -6.62 -1.03 -9.53
CA ASP A 142 -5.88 -0.36 -8.46
C ASP A 142 -4.53 -1.03 -8.13
N PRO A 143 -3.52 -0.84 -8.99
CA PRO A 143 -2.25 -1.59 -8.93
C PRO A 143 -1.28 -1.11 -7.84
N LEU A 144 -1.74 -0.80 -6.62
CA LEU A 144 -0.91 -0.49 -5.46
C LEU A 144 -0.07 0.80 -5.62
N ILE A 145 0.88 1.04 -4.69
CA ILE A 145 1.75 2.24 -4.71
C ILE A 145 2.96 2.04 -5.62
N SER A 146 3.61 0.87 -5.53
CA SER A 146 4.91 0.67 -6.18
C SER A 146 4.91 -0.46 -7.22
N PRO A 147 5.72 -0.32 -8.29
CA PRO A 147 5.89 -1.35 -9.30
C PRO A 147 6.30 -2.70 -8.73
N GLU A 148 7.12 -2.70 -7.70
CA GLU A 148 7.62 -3.92 -7.07
C GLU A 148 6.50 -4.69 -6.37
N THR A 149 5.63 -3.99 -5.64
CA THR A 149 4.49 -4.62 -4.96
C THR A 149 3.43 -5.10 -5.93
N ALA A 150 3.12 -4.32 -6.96
CA ALA A 150 2.19 -4.71 -8.03
C ALA A 150 2.70 -5.92 -8.82
N LYS A 151 4.01 -5.93 -9.18
CA LYS A 151 4.63 -7.06 -9.85
C LYS A 151 4.60 -8.33 -8.99
N ALA A 152 4.95 -8.23 -7.71
CA ALA A 152 4.90 -9.36 -6.79
C ALA A 152 3.49 -9.94 -6.66
N ALA A 153 2.46 -9.08 -6.68
CA ALA A 153 1.07 -9.51 -6.68
C ALA A 153 0.68 -10.24 -8.00
N LEU A 154 1.12 -9.72 -9.14
CA LEU A 154 0.91 -10.38 -10.44
C LEU A 154 1.64 -11.73 -10.50
N ASP A 155 2.87 -11.81 -9.99
CA ASP A 155 3.62 -13.07 -9.96
C ASP A 155 2.92 -14.12 -9.08
N LEU A 156 2.34 -13.71 -7.95
CA LEU A 156 1.59 -14.60 -7.08
C LEU A 156 0.35 -15.17 -7.79
N ILE A 157 -0.48 -14.33 -8.40
CA ILE A 157 -1.68 -14.82 -9.08
C ILE A 157 -1.32 -15.67 -10.31
N ASN A 158 -0.31 -15.29 -11.07
CA ASN A 158 0.14 -16.07 -12.23
C ASN A 158 0.65 -17.45 -11.82
N LYS A 159 1.37 -17.54 -10.70
CA LYS A 159 1.83 -18.81 -10.15
C LYS A 159 0.69 -19.72 -9.69
N GLU A 160 -0.30 -19.18 -9.00
CA GLU A 160 -1.31 -19.98 -8.28
C GLU A 160 -2.58 -20.25 -9.13
N VAL A 161 -2.95 -19.34 -10.04
CA VAL A 161 -4.15 -19.46 -10.86
C VAL A 161 -3.84 -19.80 -12.32
N GLY A 162 -2.73 -19.28 -12.84
CA GLY A 162 -2.26 -19.52 -14.19
C GLY A 162 -1.69 -18.26 -14.83
N GLU A 163 -0.62 -18.44 -15.60
CA GLU A 163 0.09 -17.35 -16.24
C GLU A 163 -0.78 -16.71 -17.34
N ARG A 164 -1.00 -15.39 -17.21
CA ARG A 164 -1.79 -14.60 -18.16
C ARG A 164 -1.16 -13.21 -18.31
N PRO A 165 -1.20 -12.62 -19.53
CA PRO A 165 -0.78 -11.24 -19.72
C PRO A 165 -1.80 -10.27 -19.12
N VAL A 166 -1.36 -9.06 -18.76
CA VAL A 166 -2.26 -7.94 -18.44
C VAL A 166 -2.85 -7.40 -19.73
N LYS A 167 -4.17 -7.23 -19.78
CA LYS A 167 -4.95 -6.67 -20.91
C LYS A 167 -5.43 -5.27 -20.63
N ALA A 168 -5.79 -4.99 -19.37
CA ALA A 168 -6.17 -3.65 -18.98
C ALA A 168 -5.76 -3.36 -17.52
N ILE A 169 -5.60 -2.08 -17.24
CA ILE A 169 -5.42 -1.54 -15.89
C ILE A 169 -6.51 -0.47 -15.70
N ILE A 170 -7.20 -0.52 -14.58
CA ILE A 170 -8.30 0.39 -14.26
C ILE A 170 -7.98 1.07 -12.93
N TYR A 171 -7.97 2.39 -12.94
CA TYR A 171 -7.80 3.20 -11.74
C TYR A 171 -9.17 3.63 -11.23
N SER A 172 -9.46 3.36 -9.97
CA SER A 172 -10.72 3.82 -9.36
C SER A 172 -10.73 5.32 -9.10
N HIS A 173 -9.59 5.87 -8.68
CA HIS A 173 -9.42 7.30 -8.39
C HIS A 173 -7.92 7.69 -8.38
N SER A 174 -7.63 8.96 -8.12
CA SER A 174 -6.32 9.58 -8.31
C SER A 174 -5.34 9.46 -7.13
N HIS A 175 -5.69 8.75 -6.06
CA HIS A 175 -4.73 8.50 -4.98
C HIS A 175 -3.62 7.54 -5.42
N ILE A 176 -2.40 7.83 -4.99
CA ILE A 176 -1.19 7.15 -5.48
C ILE A 176 -1.17 5.64 -5.19
N ASP A 177 -1.84 5.20 -4.14
CA ASP A 177 -1.96 3.78 -3.76
C ASP A 177 -2.93 2.99 -4.64
N HIS A 178 -3.56 3.64 -5.63
CA HIS A 178 -4.43 3.01 -6.61
C HIS A 178 -3.88 3.03 -8.05
N TYR A 179 -2.72 3.68 -8.28
CA TYR A 179 -2.13 3.70 -9.63
C TYR A 179 -0.60 3.58 -9.66
N GLY A 180 0.07 3.88 -8.55
CA GLY A 180 1.52 4.05 -8.52
C GLY A 180 2.33 2.82 -8.96
N GLY A 181 1.76 1.62 -8.77
CA GLY A 181 2.39 0.35 -9.18
C GLY A 181 2.17 -0.06 -10.64
N ALA A 182 1.42 0.71 -11.43
CA ALA A 182 1.02 0.33 -12.79
C ALA A 182 2.20 -0.01 -13.72
N THR A 183 3.34 0.67 -13.56
CA THR A 183 4.55 0.40 -14.35
C THR A 183 5.24 -0.93 -14.01
N GLY A 184 4.84 -1.60 -12.94
CA GLY A 184 5.21 -2.99 -12.65
C GLY A 184 4.40 -4.04 -13.42
N LEU A 185 3.30 -3.62 -14.04
CA LEU A 185 2.38 -4.49 -14.77
C LEU A 185 2.45 -4.32 -16.29
N ALA A 186 2.76 -3.12 -16.76
CA ALA A 186 2.86 -2.77 -18.18
C ALA A 186 3.85 -1.63 -18.40
N THR A 187 4.29 -1.47 -19.64
CA THR A 187 5.14 -0.34 -20.05
C THR A 187 4.32 0.73 -20.76
N THR A 188 4.85 1.95 -20.85
CA THR A 188 4.26 3.01 -21.68
C THR A 188 4.06 2.57 -23.12
N GLN A 189 5.01 1.81 -23.68
CA GLN A 189 4.92 1.27 -25.04
C GLN A 189 3.76 0.27 -25.19
N ASP A 190 3.47 -0.56 -24.16
CA ASP A 190 2.33 -1.47 -24.18
C ASP A 190 1.00 -0.71 -24.25
N VAL A 191 0.93 0.45 -23.58
CA VAL A 191 -0.26 1.32 -23.61
C VAL A 191 -0.37 2.04 -24.95
N GLU A 192 0.69 2.65 -25.43
CA GLU A 192 0.72 3.39 -26.70
C GLU A 192 0.41 2.48 -27.91
N SER A 193 0.84 1.22 -27.87
CA SER A 193 0.55 0.23 -28.92
C SER A 193 -0.85 -0.37 -28.82
N GLY A 194 -1.61 -0.07 -27.77
CA GLY A 194 -2.94 -0.66 -27.52
C GLY A 194 -2.91 -2.11 -27.05
N LYS A 195 -1.74 -2.64 -26.68
CA LYS A 195 -1.60 -3.99 -26.11
C LYS A 195 -2.20 -4.07 -24.71
N VAL A 196 -2.09 -2.99 -23.93
CA VAL A 196 -2.70 -2.81 -22.61
C VAL A 196 -3.53 -1.53 -22.64
N GLN A 197 -4.81 -1.64 -22.25
CA GLN A 197 -5.67 -0.48 -22.08
C GLN A 197 -5.53 0.05 -20.66
N VAL A 198 -5.50 1.39 -20.49
CA VAL A 198 -5.56 2.02 -19.16
C VAL A 198 -6.82 2.88 -19.09
N LEU A 199 -7.71 2.55 -18.17
CA LEU A 199 -8.96 3.29 -17.95
C LEU A 199 -8.92 4.03 -16.61
N ALA A 200 -9.47 5.22 -16.59
CA ALA A 200 -9.60 6.01 -15.36
C ALA A 200 -10.80 6.97 -15.47
N PRO A 201 -11.27 7.53 -14.35
CA PRO A 201 -12.26 8.61 -14.38
C PRO A 201 -11.75 9.82 -15.15
N GLU A 202 -12.66 10.58 -15.74
CA GLU A 202 -12.36 11.86 -16.38
C GLU A 202 -11.56 12.78 -15.43
N HIS A 203 -10.57 13.50 -15.96
CA HIS A 203 -9.63 14.35 -15.21
C HIS A 203 -8.68 13.63 -14.26
N PHE A 204 -8.60 12.30 -14.30
CA PHE A 204 -7.72 11.52 -13.43
C PHE A 204 -6.27 12.03 -13.43
N THR A 205 -5.68 12.23 -14.62
CA THR A 205 -4.27 12.66 -14.74
C THR A 205 -4.04 14.04 -14.12
N GLU A 206 -4.97 14.97 -14.31
CA GLU A 206 -4.92 16.29 -13.70
C GLU A 206 -4.94 16.21 -12.17
N HIS A 207 -5.85 15.41 -11.62
CA HIS A 207 -5.96 15.20 -10.17
C HIS A 207 -4.72 14.50 -9.60
N ALA A 208 -4.24 13.45 -10.25
CA ALA A 208 -3.03 12.72 -9.81
C ALA A 208 -1.78 13.61 -9.78
N VAL A 209 -1.58 14.45 -10.80
CA VAL A 209 -0.47 15.42 -10.87
C VAL A 209 -0.65 16.53 -9.84
N SER A 210 -1.85 17.08 -9.71
CA SER A 210 -2.15 18.14 -8.75
C SER A 210 -1.84 17.68 -7.31
N GLU A 211 -2.31 16.51 -6.93
CA GLU A 211 -2.17 15.97 -5.58
C GLU A 211 -0.73 15.53 -5.27
N ASN A 212 -0.12 14.75 -6.17
CA ASN A 212 1.13 14.06 -5.86
C ASN A 212 2.40 14.79 -6.33
N VAL A 213 2.27 15.74 -7.26
CA VAL A 213 3.40 16.54 -7.75
C VAL A 213 3.28 17.98 -7.24
N ILE A 214 2.19 18.69 -7.53
CA ILE A 214 2.04 20.10 -7.15
C ILE A 214 1.92 20.25 -5.63
N ALA A 215 1.04 19.47 -5.00
CA ALA A 215 0.84 19.43 -3.56
C ALA A 215 1.68 18.35 -2.84
N GLY A 216 2.57 17.63 -3.55
CA GLY A 216 3.26 16.43 -3.07
C GLY A 216 3.99 16.60 -1.74
N ASN A 217 4.66 17.73 -1.52
CA ASN A 217 5.33 18.00 -0.24
C ASN A 217 4.33 18.12 0.93
N ALA A 218 3.17 18.73 0.71
CA ALA A 218 2.12 18.85 1.72
C ALA A 218 1.48 17.49 2.00
N MET A 219 1.22 16.72 0.95
CA MET A 219 0.67 15.37 1.07
C MET A 219 1.65 14.42 1.76
N GLY A 220 2.93 14.44 1.41
CA GLY A 220 3.97 13.65 2.08
C GLY A 220 4.10 14.01 3.56
N GLY A 221 4.06 15.30 3.92
CA GLY A 221 4.05 15.75 5.29
C GLY A 221 2.84 15.24 6.08
N ARG A 222 1.64 15.28 5.49
CA ARG A 222 0.43 14.70 6.08
C ARG A 222 0.54 13.19 6.28
N ALA A 223 1.04 12.47 5.28
CA ALA A 223 1.19 11.01 5.32
C ALA A 223 2.08 10.56 6.49
N VAL A 224 3.15 11.30 6.81
CA VAL A 224 4.01 11.01 7.96
C VAL A 224 3.21 11.02 9.28
N TYR A 225 2.34 12.00 9.48
CA TYR A 225 1.49 12.05 10.68
C TYR A 225 0.35 11.03 10.64
N MET A 226 -0.23 10.79 9.47
CA MET A 226 -1.36 9.88 9.30
C MET A 226 -0.97 8.42 9.48
N TYR A 227 0.17 8.00 8.92
CA TYR A 227 0.60 6.61 8.91
C TYR A 227 1.71 6.28 9.90
N GLY A 228 2.29 7.30 10.55
CA GLY A 228 3.37 7.10 11.51
C GLY A 228 4.63 6.48 10.90
N ALA A 229 4.93 6.76 9.63
CA ALA A 229 6.00 6.11 8.87
C ALA A 229 7.40 6.26 9.49
N LEU A 230 7.63 7.30 10.31
CA LEU A 230 8.88 7.54 11.00
C LEU A 230 8.96 6.88 12.38
N LEU A 231 7.88 6.28 12.87
CA LEU A 231 7.86 5.57 14.14
C LEU A 231 8.49 4.18 13.99
N PRO A 232 9.20 3.68 15.00
CA PRO A 232 9.66 2.31 15.01
C PRO A 232 8.46 1.36 14.96
N ARG A 233 8.60 0.25 14.24
CA ARG A 233 7.56 -0.79 14.10
C ARG A 233 7.53 -1.66 15.35
N ASP A 234 6.78 -1.24 16.33
CA ASP A 234 6.61 -1.94 17.60
C ASP A 234 5.29 -1.50 18.30
N PRO A 235 4.88 -2.18 19.41
CA PRO A 235 3.65 -1.85 20.14
C PRO A 235 3.61 -0.47 20.80
N LYS A 236 4.71 0.26 20.83
CA LYS A 236 4.84 1.60 21.40
C LYS A 236 5.08 2.66 20.33
N GLY A 237 5.21 2.26 19.08
CA GLY A 237 5.46 3.10 17.93
C GLY A 237 4.40 2.93 16.84
N GLY A 238 4.83 2.63 15.62
CA GLY A 238 3.95 2.40 14.47
C GLY A 238 3.37 0.99 14.47
N LEU A 239 2.07 0.86 14.74
CA LEU A 239 1.35 -0.41 14.71
C LEU A 239 0.78 -0.72 13.33
N SER A 240 0.03 0.20 12.77
CA SER A 240 -0.55 0.13 11.42
C SER A 240 -1.02 1.52 10.98
N GLY A 241 -1.34 1.67 9.70
CA GLY A 241 -2.00 2.87 9.16
C GLY A 241 -3.52 2.88 9.35
N GLY A 242 -4.10 1.85 9.95
CA GLY A 242 -5.54 1.71 10.16
C GLY A 242 -6.27 1.10 8.95
N LEU A 243 -6.10 1.65 7.76
CA LEU A 243 -6.67 1.12 6.50
C LEU A 243 -5.74 0.11 5.81
N GLY A 244 -4.48 0.08 6.17
CA GLY A 244 -3.44 -0.85 5.77
C GLY A 244 -2.30 -0.83 6.76
N MET A 245 -1.30 -1.69 6.62
CA MET A 245 -0.18 -1.75 7.57
C MET A 245 0.69 -0.50 7.50
N THR A 246 1.09 -0.10 6.31
CA THR A 246 1.90 1.08 5.99
C THR A 246 1.89 1.30 4.48
N THR A 247 2.65 2.26 3.99
CA THR A 247 2.90 2.46 2.56
C THR A 247 4.17 1.76 2.13
N SER A 248 4.21 1.18 0.91
CA SER A 248 5.47 0.73 0.32
C SER A 248 6.39 1.93 0.03
N THR A 249 7.69 1.66 -0.02
CA THR A 249 8.73 2.70 -0.20
C THR A 249 9.38 2.67 -1.59
N GLY A 250 8.80 1.93 -2.54
CA GLY A 250 9.23 1.91 -3.93
C GLY A 250 8.94 3.22 -4.66
N GLN A 251 9.44 3.33 -5.87
CA GLN A 251 9.14 4.49 -6.71
C GLN A 251 7.78 4.30 -7.39
N ALA A 252 6.86 5.24 -7.17
CA ALA A 252 5.59 5.21 -7.87
C ALA A 252 5.77 5.60 -9.34
N GLY A 253 5.04 4.91 -10.22
CA GLY A 253 4.94 5.22 -11.64
C GLY A 253 3.53 5.66 -12.03
N LEU A 254 3.39 6.28 -13.19
CA LEU A 254 2.09 6.60 -13.76
C LEU A 254 2.05 6.18 -15.23
N LEU A 255 1.14 5.29 -15.57
CA LEU A 255 0.73 5.08 -16.96
C LEU A 255 -0.47 5.98 -17.25
N ILE A 256 -0.33 6.86 -18.23
CA ILE A 256 -1.40 7.79 -18.59
C ILE A 256 -2.60 7.00 -19.13
N PRO A 257 -3.83 7.25 -18.65
CA PRO A 257 -5.02 6.59 -19.16
C PRO A 257 -5.18 6.76 -20.67
N SER A 258 -5.41 5.66 -21.38
CA SER A 258 -5.75 5.66 -22.80
C SER A 258 -7.25 5.89 -23.03
N THR A 259 -8.04 5.71 -21.98
CA THR A 259 -9.51 5.83 -22.03
C THR A 259 -10.02 6.48 -20.74
N GLU A 260 -10.87 7.48 -20.87
CA GLU A 260 -11.54 8.13 -19.72
C GLU A 260 -12.99 7.69 -19.63
N VAL A 261 -13.42 7.33 -18.42
CA VAL A 261 -14.82 7.14 -18.06
C VAL A 261 -15.42 8.49 -17.66
N LYS A 262 -16.43 8.97 -18.38
CA LYS A 262 -16.93 10.36 -18.25
C LYS A 262 -18.25 10.48 -17.49
N LYS A 263 -19.05 9.42 -17.48
CA LYS A 263 -20.37 9.44 -16.84
C LYS A 263 -20.78 8.06 -16.34
N THR A 264 -21.67 8.07 -15.36
CA THR A 264 -22.34 6.86 -14.87
C THR A 264 -23.12 6.16 -16.00
N GLY A 265 -23.04 4.83 -16.05
CA GLY A 265 -23.70 3.98 -17.03
C GLY A 265 -22.89 3.75 -18.31
N GLU A 266 -21.65 4.20 -18.39
CA GLU A 266 -20.78 3.79 -19.49
C GLU A 266 -20.39 2.33 -19.36
N VAL A 267 -20.49 1.61 -20.47
CA VAL A 267 -20.19 0.17 -20.54
C VAL A 267 -18.99 -0.05 -21.46
N PHE A 268 -18.01 -0.80 -20.98
CA PHE A 268 -16.86 -1.23 -21.76
C PHE A 268 -16.76 -2.75 -21.72
N THR A 269 -16.48 -3.34 -22.87
CA THR A 269 -16.13 -4.77 -22.97
C THR A 269 -14.65 -4.90 -23.20
N ILE A 270 -13.92 -5.49 -22.25
CA ILE A 270 -12.48 -5.67 -22.30
C ILE A 270 -12.18 -7.16 -22.11
N ASP A 271 -11.47 -7.76 -23.04
CA ASP A 271 -11.08 -9.19 -23.01
C ASP A 271 -12.24 -10.12 -22.63
N GLY A 272 -13.42 -9.87 -23.22
CA GLY A 272 -14.65 -10.66 -23.01
C GLY A 272 -15.43 -10.31 -21.74
N VAL A 273 -14.94 -9.42 -20.90
CA VAL A 273 -15.63 -8.98 -19.67
C VAL A 273 -16.36 -7.67 -19.94
N GLU A 274 -17.69 -7.68 -19.76
CA GLU A 274 -18.51 -6.46 -19.80
C GLU A 274 -18.53 -5.80 -18.42
N MET A 275 -18.24 -4.50 -18.38
CA MET A 275 -18.16 -3.70 -17.15
C MET A 275 -18.93 -2.42 -17.32
N GLU A 276 -19.87 -2.17 -16.43
CA GLU A 276 -20.56 -0.90 -16.29
C GLU A 276 -19.87 -0.05 -15.23
N PHE A 277 -19.59 1.20 -15.55
CA PHE A 277 -18.93 2.14 -14.66
C PHE A 277 -19.91 3.13 -14.06
N GLN A 278 -19.77 3.36 -12.76
CA GLN A 278 -20.56 4.36 -12.04
C GLN A 278 -19.64 5.40 -11.42
N MET A 279 -19.86 6.66 -11.80
CA MET A 279 -19.14 7.80 -11.21
C MET A 279 -19.71 8.05 -9.81
N THR A 280 -18.87 7.94 -8.80
CA THR A 280 -19.21 8.23 -7.41
C THR A 280 -18.46 9.47 -6.95
N PRO A 281 -19.01 10.27 -6.01
CA PRO A 281 -18.24 11.33 -5.38
C PRO A 281 -17.03 10.71 -4.68
N GLY A 282 -15.83 11.23 -4.97
CA GLY A 282 -14.57 10.81 -4.40
C GLY A 282 -14.06 11.78 -3.36
#